data_990bc40c56b7c5694a025f1666c09314
#
_entry.id   990bc40c56b7c5694a025f1666c09314
#
_cell.length_a   1.000
_cell.length_b   1.000
_cell.length_c   1.000
_cell.angle_alpha   90.00
_cell.angle_beta   90.00
_cell.angle_gamma   90.00
#
_symmetry.space_group_name_H-M   'P 1'
#
loop_
_entity.id
_entity.type
_entity.pdbx_description
1 polymer ?
#
loop_
_entity_poly.entity_id
_entity_poly.type
_entity_poly.pdbx_seq_one_letter_code
_entity_poly.pdbx_strand_id
1 'polypeptide(L)'
;MSRLLREHPAIEVETDPTGQPTVIVWNGRREPVEVCNRWRVEEAWWRDPIARDYVKVVGQRWLALVYLDRIEGTWHLERLYD
;
A
#
# COMPACT_ATOMS: atom_id res chain seq x y z
N MET A 1 -16.39 7.86 -3.49
CA MET A 1 -16.65 7.29 -2.15
C MET A 1 -15.46 6.43 -1.72
N SER A 2 -15.03 6.54 -0.50
CA SER A 2 -13.89 5.76 -0.02
C SER A 2 -14.36 4.50 0.70
N ARG A 3 -13.51 3.48 0.67
CA ARG A 3 -13.80 2.20 1.30
C ARG A 3 -12.61 1.77 2.13
N LEU A 4 -12.78 1.74 3.44
CA LEU A 4 -11.77 1.26 4.37
C LEU A 4 -11.86 -0.27 4.46
N LEU A 5 -10.73 -0.93 4.23
CA LEU A 5 -10.67 -2.38 4.26
C LEU A 5 -10.22 -2.84 5.64
N ARG A 6 -11.10 -3.54 6.35
CA ARG A 6 -10.86 -3.92 7.74
C ARG A 6 -9.62 -4.76 7.96
N GLU A 7 -9.38 -5.70 7.08
CA GLU A 7 -8.34 -6.68 7.27
C GLU A 7 -7.05 -6.35 6.53
N HIS A 8 -7.01 -5.25 5.83
CA HIS A 8 -5.85 -4.85 5.04
C HIS A 8 -5.27 -6.03 4.27
N PRO A 9 -5.98 -6.51 3.23
CA PRO A 9 -5.55 -7.70 2.51
C PRO A 9 -4.14 -7.53 1.93
N ALA A 10 -3.39 -8.62 1.94
CA ALA A 10 -2.08 -8.64 1.32
C ALA A 10 -2.22 -8.53 -0.20
N ILE A 11 -1.36 -7.75 -0.82
CA ILE A 11 -1.34 -7.56 -2.26
C ILE A 11 0.08 -7.76 -2.78
N GLU A 12 0.20 -7.95 -4.09
CA GLU A 12 1.49 -7.95 -4.75
C GLU A 12 1.74 -6.59 -5.36
N VAL A 13 2.95 -6.09 -5.20
CA VAL A 13 3.35 -4.79 -5.73
C VAL A 13 4.66 -4.95 -6.47
N GLU A 14 4.71 -4.48 -7.71
CA GLU A 14 5.96 -4.36 -8.45
C GLU A 14 6.52 -2.98 -8.20
N THR A 15 7.81 -2.91 -7.95
CA THR A 15 8.48 -1.65 -7.62
C THR A 15 9.59 -1.38 -8.62
N ASP A 16 9.93 -0.11 -8.76
CA ASP A 16 11.12 0.30 -9.52
C ASP A 16 12.39 0.09 -8.67
N PRO A 17 13.58 0.35 -9.24
CA PRO A 17 14.83 0.18 -8.47
C PRO A 17 14.93 1.02 -7.21
N THR A 18 14.14 2.08 -7.09
CA THR A 18 14.11 2.92 -5.88
C THR A 18 13.14 2.41 -4.83
N GLY A 19 12.38 1.35 -5.14
CA GLY A 19 11.39 0.79 -4.23
C GLY A 19 10.01 1.43 -4.34
N GLN A 20 9.80 2.29 -5.33
CA GLN A 20 8.53 2.96 -5.52
C GLN A 20 7.57 2.07 -6.30
N PRO A 21 6.31 1.91 -5.85
CA PRO A 21 5.33 1.08 -6.56
C PRO A 21 5.07 1.57 -7.98
N THR A 22 5.05 0.65 -8.92
CA THR A 22 4.72 0.92 -10.33
C THR A 22 3.51 0.13 -10.80
N VAL A 23 3.26 -1.03 -10.21
CA VAL A 23 2.11 -1.89 -10.55
C VAL A 23 1.59 -2.52 -9.27
N ILE A 24 0.28 -2.58 -9.14
CA ILE A 24 -0.37 -3.32 -8.07
C ILE A 24 -1.14 -4.49 -8.66
N VAL A 25 -1.00 -5.66 -8.05
CA VAL A 25 -1.75 -6.86 -8.43
C VAL A 25 -2.71 -7.18 -7.30
N TRP A 26 -4.00 -7.10 -7.59
CA TRP A 26 -5.05 -7.39 -6.63
C TRP A 26 -6.24 -8.00 -7.33
N ASN A 27 -6.81 -9.04 -6.73
CA ASN A 27 -7.93 -9.78 -7.33
C ASN A 27 -7.64 -10.24 -8.76
N GLY A 28 -6.40 -10.67 -9.02
CA GLY A 28 -6.02 -11.17 -10.33
C GLY A 28 -5.80 -10.11 -11.40
N ARG A 29 -5.86 -8.84 -11.04
CA ARG A 29 -5.64 -7.73 -11.97
C ARG A 29 -4.32 -7.05 -11.70
N ARG A 30 -3.54 -6.86 -12.75
CA ARG A 30 -2.34 -6.03 -12.74
C ARG A 30 -2.73 -4.62 -13.17
N GLU A 31 -2.49 -3.66 -12.30
CA GLU A 31 -2.82 -2.27 -12.61
C GLU A 31 -1.60 -1.37 -12.46
N PRO A 32 -1.19 -0.68 -13.52
CA PRO A 32 -0.15 0.34 -13.40
C PRO A 32 -0.63 1.48 -12.53
N VAL A 33 0.25 1.97 -11.67
CA VAL A 33 -0.10 3.05 -10.75
C VAL A 33 1.00 4.11 -10.74
N GLU A 34 0.63 5.30 -10.29
CA GLU A 34 1.55 6.39 -10.03
C GLU A 34 1.45 6.78 -8.57
N VAL A 35 2.57 7.12 -7.97
CA VAL A 35 2.62 7.54 -6.58
C VAL A 35 2.22 9.00 -6.47
N CYS A 36 1.20 9.27 -5.66
CA CYS A 36 0.75 10.63 -5.38
C CYS A 36 1.40 11.20 -4.14
N ASN A 37 1.58 10.37 -3.12
CA ASN A 37 2.14 10.79 -1.85
C ASN A 37 2.74 9.58 -1.14
N ARG A 38 3.64 9.86 -0.20
CA ARG A 38 4.38 8.82 0.48
C ARG A 38 4.79 9.32 1.85
N TRP A 39 4.65 8.49 2.88
CA TRP A 39 5.10 8.83 4.23
C TRP A 39 5.39 7.56 5.01
N ARG A 40 6.15 7.71 6.08
CA ARG A 40 6.54 6.59 6.92
C ARG A 40 5.91 6.73 8.30
N VAL A 41 5.39 5.62 8.81
CA VAL A 41 4.87 5.54 10.16
C VAL A 41 5.72 4.52 10.93
N GLU A 42 6.31 4.97 12.03
CA GLU A 42 7.02 4.09 12.94
C GLU A 42 6.52 4.35 14.34
N GLU A 43 6.00 3.31 14.98
CA GLU A 43 5.56 3.39 16.36
C GLU A 43 6.18 2.25 17.13
N ALA A 44 6.92 2.60 18.17
CA ALA A 44 7.63 1.63 18.99
C ALA A 44 6.76 1.26 20.19
N TRP A 45 5.64 0.63 19.95
CA TRP A 45 4.82 0.06 20.99
C TRP A 45 5.54 -1.15 21.58
N TRP A 46 5.63 -1.24 22.88
CA TRP A 46 6.37 -2.32 23.53
C TRP A 46 5.78 -3.71 23.27
N ARG A 47 4.54 -3.81 22.76
CA ARG A 47 3.91 -5.09 22.41
C ARG A 47 3.83 -5.31 20.90
N ASP A 48 3.46 -4.27 20.15
CA ASP A 48 3.18 -4.38 18.72
C ASP A 48 3.84 -3.23 17.98
N PRO A 49 5.12 -3.36 17.68
CA PRO A 49 5.77 -2.29 16.90
C PRO A 49 5.14 -2.19 15.52
N ILE A 50 4.98 -0.97 15.06
CA ILE A 50 4.49 -0.68 13.72
C ILE A 50 5.59 0.03 12.95
N ALA A 51 5.93 -0.50 11.78
CA ALA A 51 6.87 0.12 10.86
C ALA A 51 6.31 -0.02 9.45
N ARG A 52 5.70 1.03 8.93
CA ARG A 52 4.99 1.01 7.66
C ARG A 52 5.41 2.16 6.77
N ASP A 53 5.63 1.85 5.51
CA ASP A 53 5.80 2.85 4.47
C ASP A 53 4.46 2.98 3.74
N TYR A 54 3.75 4.05 4.01
CA TYR A 54 2.48 4.32 3.35
C TYR A 54 2.71 5.00 2.02
N VAL A 55 1.96 4.55 1.02
CA VAL A 55 2.03 5.11 -0.32
C VAL A 55 0.61 5.30 -0.84
N LYS A 56 0.29 6.53 -1.23
CA LYS A 56 -0.97 6.82 -1.90
C LYS A 56 -0.73 6.74 -3.40
N VAL A 57 -1.47 5.86 -4.07
CA VAL A 57 -1.26 5.59 -5.49
C VAL A 57 -2.53 5.82 -6.27
N VAL A 58 -2.38 6.21 -7.54
CA VAL A 58 -3.50 6.39 -8.45
C VAL A 58 -3.35 5.44 -9.63
N GLY A 59 -4.43 4.70 -9.90
CA GLY A 59 -4.57 3.91 -11.11
C GLY A 59 -5.48 4.64 -12.11
N GLN A 60 -5.95 3.93 -13.13
CA GLN A 60 -6.80 4.54 -14.14
C GLN A 60 -8.20 4.88 -13.63
N ARG A 61 -8.70 4.12 -12.68
CA ARG A 61 -10.09 4.25 -12.23
C ARG A 61 -10.25 4.47 -10.74
N TRP A 62 -9.16 4.43 -10.00
CA TRP A 62 -9.24 4.49 -8.56
C TRP A 62 -7.98 5.09 -7.95
N LEU A 63 -8.14 5.49 -6.73
CA LEU A 63 -7.07 5.96 -5.86
C LEU A 63 -7.02 5.01 -4.67
N ALA A 64 -5.84 4.62 -4.25
CA ALA A 64 -5.70 3.68 -3.16
C ALA A 64 -4.62 4.09 -2.18
N LEU A 65 -4.80 3.66 -0.95
CA LEU A 65 -3.78 3.76 0.09
C LEU A 65 -3.25 2.37 0.37
N VAL A 66 -1.98 2.17 0.09
CA VAL A 66 -1.28 0.92 0.34
C VAL A 66 -0.11 1.17 1.28
N TYR A 67 0.42 0.12 1.88
CA TYR A 67 1.62 0.26 2.69
C TYR A 67 2.47 -1.00 2.63
N LEU A 68 3.76 -0.79 2.79
CA LEU A 68 4.71 -1.88 3.01
C LEU A 68 4.90 -2.04 4.50
N ASP A 69 4.57 -3.20 5.02
CA ASP A 69 4.90 -3.56 6.39
C ASP A 69 6.38 -3.92 6.42
N ARG A 70 7.20 -3.06 7.03
CA ARG A 70 8.65 -3.24 7.02
C ARG A 70 9.12 -4.33 7.97
N ILE A 71 8.26 -4.74 8.88
CA ILE A 71 8.60 -5.83 9.82
C ILE A 71 8.44 -7.17 9.12
N GLU A 72 7.35 -7.36 8.38
CA GLU A 72 7.08 -8.61 7.69
C GLU A 72 7.51 -8.60 6.22
N GLY A 73 7.74 -7.44 5.66
CA GLY A 73 8.13 -7.31 4.26
C GLY A 73 7.00 -7.55 3.29
N THR A 74 5.77 -7.28 3.70
CA THR A 74 4.59 -7.51 2.87
C THR A 74 3.84 -6.22 2.59
N TRP A 75 3.24 -6.15 1.40
CA TRP A 75 2.40 -5.02 1.00
C TRP A 75 0.95 -5.30 1.33
N HIS A 76 0.24 -4.27 1.73
CA HIS A 76 -1.17 -4.37 2.11
C HIS A 76 -1.98 -3.21 1.53
N LEU A 77 -3.23 -3.51 1.22
CA LEU A 77 -4.19 -2.50 0.78
C LEU A 77 -5.03 -2.09 1.98
N GLU A 78 -4.94 -0.83 2.37
CA GLU A 78 -5.67 -0.33 3.53
C GLU A 78 -6.98 0.33 3.13
N ARG A 79 -6.98 1.11 2.05
CA ARG A 79 -8.16 1.87 1.66
C ARG A 79 -8.21 2.01 0.14
N LEU A 80 -9.40 1.88 -0.38
CA LEU A 80 -9.68 2.12 -1.79
C LEU A 80 -10.66 3.31 -1.90
N TYR A 81 -10.27 4.29 -2.69
CA TYR A 81 -11.10 5.45 -2.97
C TYR A 81 -11.73 5.27 -4.34
N ASP A 82 -13.02 5.25 -4.39
CA ASP A 82 -13.78 5.08 -5.65
C ASP A 82 -14.07 6.43 -6.30
#